data_61000b682fc677d119f2bc663077d096
#
_entry.id   61000b682fc677d119f2bc663077d096
#
_cell.length_a   1.000
_cell.length_b   1.000
_cell.length_c   1.000
_cell.angle_alpha   90.00
_cell.angle_beta   90.00
_cell.angle_gamma   90.00
#
_symmetry.space_group_name_H-M   'P 1'
#
loop_
_entity.id
_entity.type
_entity.pdbx_description
1 polymer ?
#
loop_
_entity_poly.entity_id
_entity_poly.type
_entity_poly.pdbx_seq_one_letter_code
_entity_poly.pdbx_strand_id
1 'polypeptide(L)'
;MNNKDKVFIKIKGLYTGTMDEEASCDGEEVEVIESQDDEVEVINVGTYSVVNGKEYIRYEEVYDDSQERSSSIIKIDGDSVEVTKKGVVSTKMRFTMGSKNMTYYQTPYGNMSLGIITKSLEIERTEDTISIYLVYGMEVNCEHLSDCDMQITITTRELRLSLIHI
;
A
#
# COMPACT_ATOMS: atom_id res chain seq x y z
N MET A 1 6.94 15.08 -15.10
CA MET A 1 7.24 15.13 -13.66
C MET A 1 8.74 15.30 -13.49
N ASN A 2 9.15 16.31 -12.79
CA ASN A 2 10.56 16.65 -12.61
C ASN A 2 11.05 16.35 -11.21
N ASN A 3 12.37 16.15 -11.07
CA ASN A 3 13.00 15.90 -9.79
C ASN A 3 12.69 17.05 -8.81
N LYS A 4 12.33 16.68 -7.59
CA LYS A 4 11.92 17.58 -6.50
C LYS A 4 10.56 18.28 -6.70
N ASP A 5 9.75 17.82 -7.63
CA ASP A 5 8.40 18.35 -7.77
C ASP A 5 7.53 17.99 -6.57
N LYS A 6 6.66 18.92 -6.20
CA LYS A 6 5.60 18.67 -5.25
C LYS A 6 4.56 17.82 -5.96
N VAL A 7 4.14 16.75 -5.32
CA VAL A 7 3.15 15.83 -5.88
C VAL A 7 2.03 15.55 -4.90
N PHE A 8 0.89 15.17 -5.44
CA PHE A 8 -0.25 14.70 -4.67
C PHE A 8 -0.33 13.19 -4.87
N ILE A 9 -0.48 12.46 -3.79
CA ILE A 9 -0.53 11.01 -3.80
C ILE A 9 -1.91 10.58 -3.35
N LYS A 10 -2.66 9.96 -4.24
CA LYS A 10 -3.97 9.41 -3.95
C LYS A 10 -3.85 7.90 -3.91
N ILE A 11 -4.19 7.31 -2.78
CA ILE A 11 -4.20 5.86 -2.62
C ILE A 11 -5.64 5.44 -2.43
N LYS A 12 -6.12 4.59 -3.33
CA LYS A 12 -7.46 4.04 -3.28
C LYS A 12 -7.33 2.53 -3.22
N GLY A 13 -7.89 1.93 -2.21
CA GLY A 13 -7.80 0.49 -2.01
C GLY A 13 -9.13 -0.15 -1.71
N LEU A 14 -9.34 -1.34 -2.26
CA LEU A 14 -10.45 -2.19 -1.94
C LEU A 14 -9.87 -3.42 -1.27
N TYR A 15 -10.25 -3.65 -0.02
CA TYR A 15 -9.79 -4.79 0.74
C TYR A 15 -10.94 -5.78 0.88
N THR A 16 -10.76 -6.98 0.36
CA THR A 16 -11.71 -8.06 0.52
C THR A 16 -11.13 -9.02 1.54
N GLY A 17 -11.62 -8.94 2.75
CA GLY A 17 -11.21 -9.87 3.79
C GLY A 17 -11.94 -11.19 3.61
N THR A 18 -11.21 -12.26 3.30
CA THR A 18 -11.76 -13.58 3.31
C THR A 18 -11.12 -14.34 4.45
N MET A 19 -11.94 -14.67 5.44
CA MET A 19 -11.49 -15.62 6.44
C MET A 19 -11.91 -16.98 5.94
N ASP A 20 -10.97 -17.68 5.35
CA ASP A 20 -11.20 -19.03 4.90
C ASP A 20 -11.05 -19.98 6.07
N GLU A 21 -11.99 -20.89 6.21
CA GLU A 21 -11.97 -21.86 7.28
C GLU A 21 -10.73 -22.72 7.31
N GLU A 22 -10.11 -22.88 6.18
CA GLU A 22 -8.96 -23.78 6.06
C GLU A 22 -7.62 -23.10 6.14
N ALA A 23 -7.58 -21.84 6.46
CA ALA A 23 -6.38 -21.04 6.38
C ALA A 23 -5.52 -21.05 7.65
N SER A 24 -5.88 -21.78 8.67
CA SER A 24 -5.14 -21.80 9.90
C SER A 24 -3.90 -22.68 9.83
N CYS A 25 -2.76 -22.13 10.21
CA CYS A 25 -1.51 -22.88 10.27
C CYS A 25 -1.54 -23.99 11.33
N ASP A 26 -2.43 -23.91 12.29
CA ASP A 26 -2.54 -24.87 13.38
C ASP A 26 -3.64 -25.89 13.16
N GLY A 27 -4.36 -25.82 12.08
CA GLY A 27 -5.46 -26.75 11.79
C GLY A 27 -6.74 -26.52 12.57
N GLU A 28 -6.86 -25.37 13.23
CA GLU A 28 -8.10 -25.01 13.90
C GLU A 28 -9.13 -24.52 12.89
N GLU A 29 -10.37 -24.96 13.06
CA GLU A 29 -11.45 -24.48 12.24
C GLU A 29 -11.86 -23.09 12.68
N VAL A 30 -11.86 -22.16 11.76
CA VAL A 30 -12.30 -20.80 12.00
C VAL A 30 -13.66 -20.62 11.35
N GLU A 31 -14.63 -20.06 12.05
CA GLU A 31 -15.94 -19.78 11.46
C GLU A 31 -15.81 -18.79 10.30
N VAL A 32 -16.52 -19.07 9.22
CA VAL A 32 -16.54 -18.18 8.08
C VAL A 32 -17.29 -16.91 8.44
N ILE A 33 -16.59 -15.81 8.41
CA ILE A 33 -17.20 -14.51 8.51
C ILE A 33 -17.39 -13.99 7.10
N GLU A 34 -18.55 -13.45 6.80
CA GLU A 34 -18.81 -12.88 5.49
C GLU A 34 -17.75 -11.87 5.11
N SER A 35 -17.25 -11.94 3.86
CA SER A 35 -16.26 -11.00 3.37
C SER A 35 -16.84 -9.59 3.39
N GLN A 36 -16.14 -8.67 3.97
CA GLN A 36 -16.50 -7.25 3.95
C GLN A 36 -15.59 -6.54 2.95
N ASP A 37 -16.20 -5.85 2.01
CA ASP A 37 -15.47 -5.04 1.07
C ASP A 37 -15.33 -3.64 1.65
N ASP A 38 -14.12 -3.29 2.06
CA ASP A 38 -13.83 -1.96 2.57
C ASP A 38 -13.04 -1.18 1.52
N GLU A 39 -13.59 -0.05 1.11
CA GLU A 39 -12.90 0.86 0.21
C GLU A 39 -12.32 2.02 1.01
N VAL A 40 -11.03 2.27 0.82
CA VAL A 40 -10.29 3.35 1.49
C VAL A 40 -9.70 4.27 0.44
N GLU A 41 -9.87 5.57 0.62
CA GLU A 41 -9.27 6.58 -0.25
C GLU A 41 -8.57 7.63 0.61
N VAL A 42 -7.29 7.87 0.34
CA VAL A 42 -6.47 8.83 1.09
C VAL A 42 -5.68 9.68 0.11
N ILE A 43 -5.57 10.97 0.39
CA ILE A 43 -4.75 11.89 -0.39
C ILE A 43 -3.70 12.52 0.52
N ASN A 44 -2.44 12.44 0.10
CA ASN A 44 -1.31 13.05 0.79
C ASN A 44 -0.54 13.95 -0.16
N VAL A 45 0.23 14.86 0.38
CA VAL A 45 1.14 15.72 -0.37
C VAL A 45 2.56 15.27 -0.10
N GLY A 46 3.35 15.16 -1.11
CA GLY A 46 4.73 14.69 -0.98
C GLY A 46 5.66 15.29 -2.02
N THR A 47 6.82 14.68 -2.14
CA THR A 47 7.88 15.10 -3.05
C THR A 47 8.32 13.92 -3.91
N TYR A 48 8.45 14.19 -5.20
CA TYR A 48 8.97 13.24 -6.17
C TYR A 48 10.46 13.49 -6.35
N SER A 49 11.25 12.42 -6.34
CA SER A 49 12.69 12.50 -6.58
C SER A 49 13.13 11.35 -7.47
N VAL A 50 14.14 11.59 -8.30
CA VAL A 50 14.76 10.57 -9.13
C VAL A 50 16.22 10.46 -8.75
N VAL A 51 16.68 9.26 -8.42
CA VAL A 51 18.07 8.99 -8.08
C VAL A 51 18.50 7.70 -8.77
N ASN A 52 19.52 7.78 -9.64
CA ASN A 52 20.04 6.64 -10.37
C ASN A 52 18.99 5.85 -11.16
N GLY A 53 18.05 6.57 -11.77
CA GLY A 53 16.98 5.96 -12.57
C GLY A 53 15.84 5.36 -11.74
N LYS A 54 15.89 5.48 -10.42
CA LYS A 54 14.83 5.02 -9.53
C LYS A 54 14.04 6.21 -9.03
N GLU A 55 12.74 6.03 -8.94
CA GLU A 55 11.82 7.08 -8.52
C GLU A 55 11.43 6.91 -7.07
N TYR A 56 11.45 7.99 -6.32
CA TYR A 56 11.09 7.99 -4.89
C TYR A 56 10.03 9.05 -4.65
N ILE A 57 8.92 8.64 -4.05
CA ILE A 57 7.86 9.55 -3.64
C ILE A 57 7.79 9.50 -2.12
N ARG A 58 8.08 10.63 -1.48
CA ARG A 58 8.13 10.73 -0.02
C ARG A 58 6.99 11.59 0.47
N TYR A 59 6.29 11.11 1.49
CA TYR A 59 5.22 11.87 2.13
C TYR A 59 5.09 11.49 3.60
N GLU A 60 4.46 12.36 4.37
CA GLU A 60 4.21 12.13 5.78
C GLU A 60 2.71 12.04 6.01
N GLU A 61 2.30 11.15 6.89
CA GLU A 61 0.92 11.04 7.33
C GLU A 61 0.84 11.47 8.79
N VAL A 62 -0.17 12.28 9.11
CA VAL A 62 -0.42 12.72 10.48
C VAL A 62 -1.72 12.07 10.93
N TYR A 63 -1.65 11.36 12.05
CA TYR A 63 -2.82 10.73 12.63
C TYR A 63 -3.57 11.74 13.51
N ASP A 64 -4.90 11.80 13.32
CA ASP A 64 -5.73 12.88 13.81
C ASP A 64 -5.56 13.27 15.25
N ASP A 65 -5.66 12.50 16.22
CA ASP A 65 -5.69 12.89 17.62
C ASP A 65 -4.34 12.77 18.33
N SER A 66 -3.37 12.18 17.71
CA SER A 66 -2.06 12.06 18.28
C SER A 66 -1.16 12.89 17.39
N GLN A 67 -0.27 13.65 17.89
CA GLN A 67 0.73 14.33 17.07
C GLN A 67 1.73 13.34 16.47
N GLU A 68 1.34 12.08 16.36
CA GLU A 68 2.16 11.04 15.79
C GLU A 68 2.20 11.17 14.28
N ARG A 69 3.38 11.06 13.73
CA ARG A 69 3.61 11.12 12.29
C ARG A 69 4.22 9.84 11.82
N SER A 70 3.86 9.41 10.63
CA SER A 70 4.57 8.37 9.94
C SER A 70 5.12 8.89 8.63
N SER A 71 6.33 8.43 8.28
CA SER A 71 6.96 8.76 7.01
C SER A 71 6.77 7.59 6.06
N SER A 72 6.39 7.89 4.85
CA SER A 72 6.17 6.89 3.82
C SER A 72 7.00 7.19 2.58
N ILE A 73 7.53 6.15 1.96
CA ILE A 73 8.29 6.25 0.73
C ILE A 73 7.77 5.20 -0.23
N ILE A 74 7.37 5.65 -1.42
CA ILE A 74 7.05 4.76 -2.53
C ILE A 74 8.23 4.80 -3.48
N LYS A 75 8.88 3.65 -3.68
CA LYS A 75 10.01 3.52 -4.59
C LYS A 75 9.57 2.74 -5.81
N ILE A 76 9.79 3.30 -6.97
CA ILE A 76 9.52 2.63 -8.24
C ILE A 76 10.86 2.30 -8.89
N ASP A 77 11.13 1.02 -9.07
CA ASP A 77 12.38 0.54 -9.65
C ASP A 77 12.04 -0.46 -10.75
N GLY A 78 11.99 0.01 -11.98
CA GLY A 78 11.62 -0.81 -13.13
C GLY A 78 10.22 -1.41 -12.95
N ASP A 79 10.17 -2.74 -12.80
CA ASP A 79 8.92 -3.47 -12.65
C ASP A 79 8.54 -3.72 -11.19
N SER A 80 9.27 -3.15 -10.26
CA SER A 80 9.01 -3.35 -8.83
C SER A 80 8.57 -2.06 -8.17
N VAL A 81 7.65 -2.18 -7.24
CA VAL A 81 7.18 -1.07 -6.39
C VAL A 81 7.40 -1.49 -4.95
N GLU A 82 8.01 -0.61 -4.16
CA GLU A 82 8.24 -0.86 -2.76
C GLU A 82 7.64 0.28 -1.94
N VAL A 83 6.81 -0.04 -0.98
CA VAL A 83 6.20 0.94 -0.09
C VAL A 83 6.76 0.72 1.31
N THR A 84 7.48 1.70 1.81
CA THR A 84 8.07 1.66 3.16
C THR A 84 7.35 2.66 4.04
N LYS A 85 6.91 2.21 5.20
CA LYS A 85 6.25 3.07 6.18
C LYS A 85 7.01 2.95 7.49
N LYS A 86 7.35 4.09 8.09
CA LYS A 86 8.03 4.17 9.38
C LYS A 86 7.26 5.09 10.32
N GLY A 87 6.95 4.60 11.49
CA GLY A 87 6.20 5.33 12.50
C GLY A 87 5.87 4.41 13.66
N VAL A 88 4.68 4.61 14.26
CA VAL A 88 4.18 3.74 15.31
C VAL A 88 4.09 2.32 14.78
N VAL A 89 3.69 2.19 13.53
CA VAL A 89 3.70 0.94 12.81
C VAL A 89 4.72 1.09 11.69
N SER A 90 5.61 0.12 11.58
CA SER A 90 6.63 0.12 10.52
C SER A 90 6.50 -1.12 9.67
N THR A 91 6.52 -0.92 8.36
CA THR A 91 6.45 -2.02 7.41
C THR A 91 7.15 -1.66 6.11
N LYS A 92 7.56 -2.68 5.37
CA LYS A 92 8.15 -2.54 4.06
C LYS A 92 7.50 -3.56 3.17
N MET A 93 6.71 -3.11 2.22
CA MET A 93 5.97 -3.98 1.31
C MET A 93 6.57 -3.88 -0.08
N ARG A 94 6.98 -4.99 -0.63
CA ARG A 94 7.54 -5.04 -1.97
C ARG A 94 6.60 -5.80 -2.90
N PHE A 95 6.33 -5.19 -4.03
CA PHE A 95 5.45 -5.73 -5.06
C PHE A 95 6.25 -5.99 -6.33
N THR A 96 6.34 -7.25 -6.71
CA THR A 96 6.95 -7.68 -7.96
C THR A 96 6.03 -8.73 -8.56
N MET A 97 5.60 -8.50 -9.81
CA MET A 97 4.62 -9.38 -10.44
C MET A 97 5.02 -10.84 -10.37
N GLY A 98 4.10 -11.69 -9.96
CA GLY A 98 4.32 -13.12 -9.87
C GLY A 98 5.16 -13.58 -8.69
N SER A 99 5.52 -12.68 -7.78
CA SER A 99 6.40 -13.00 -6.65
C SER A 99 5.70 -12.92 -5.31
N LYS A 100 6.19 -13.71 -4.37
CA LYS A 100 5.80 -13.62 -2.97
C LYS A 100 6.96 -13.02 -2.21
N ASN A 101 6.72 -11.92 -1.52
CA ASN A 101 7.72 -11.26 -0.70
C ASN A 101 7.32 -11.32 0.77
N MET A 102 8.27 -11.70 1.62
CA MET A 102 8.05 -11.78 3.06
C MET A 102 8.67 -10.57 3.75
N THR A 103 7.95 -10.01 4.69
CA THR A 103 8.43 -8.90 5.49
C THR A 103 7.86 -8.99 6.91
N TYR A 104 8.26 -8.08 7.78
CA TYR A 104 7.73 -8.00 9.12
C TYR A 104 6.93 -6.71 9.27
N TYR A 105 5.79 -6.84 9.92
CA TYR A 105 4.95 -5.72 10.28
C TYR A 105 5.25 -5.45 11.75
N GLN A 106 5.92 -4.35 12.02
CA GLN A 106 6.37 -4.01 13.36
C GLN A 106 5.39 -3.08 14.05
N THR A 107 4.90 -3.50 15.18
CA THR A 107 3.98 -2.70 16.00
C THR A 107 4.52 -2.60 17.42
N PRO A 108 4.01 -1.66 18.25
CA PRO A 108 4.38 -1.61 19.67
C PRO A 108 4.06 -2.89 20.44
N TYR A 109 3.19 -3.73 19.91
CA TYR A 109 2.78 -4.97 20.56
C TYR A 109 3.55 -6.19 20.05
N GLY A 110 4.49 -6.01 19.15
CA GLY A 110 5.29 -7.09 18.59
C GLY A 110 5.36 -7.08 17.07
N ASN A 111 6.03 -8.07 16.52
CA ASN A 111 6.23 -8.19 15.09
C ASN A 111 5.39 -9.34 14.54
N MET A 112 4.80 -9.11 13.38
CA MET A 112 4.06 -10.14 12.66
C MET A 112 4.76 -10.42 11.33
N SER A 113 4.77 -11.67 10.91
CA SER A 113 5.26 -12.03 9.59
C SER A 113 4.19 -11.74 8.55
N LEU A 114 4.54 -10.97 7.54
CA LEU A 114 3.64 -10.53 6.50
C LEU A 114 4.11 -11.06 5.15
N GLY A 115 3.26 -11.79 4.46
CA GLY A 115 3.53 -12.27 3.10
C GLY A 115 2.69 -11.50 2.09
N ILE A 116 3.33 -10.99 1.05
CA ILE A 116 2.68 -10.27 -0.02
C ILE A 116 2.85 -11.07 -1.31
N ILE A 117 1.73 -11.49 -1.88
CA ILE A 117 1.71 -12.22 -3.14
C ILE A 117 1.17 -11.28 -4.20
N THR A 118 2.02 -10.77 -5.07
CA THR A 118 1.61 -9.83 -6.11
C THR A 118 1.07 -10.60 -7.30
N LYS A 119 -0.21 -10.38 -7.59
CA LYS A 119 -0.90 -11.04 -8.69
C LYS A 119 -0.86 -10.21 -9.95
N SER A 120 -0.93 -8.90 -9.82
CA SER A 120 -0.90 -7.97 -10.96
C SER A 120 -0.27 -6.66 -10.55
N LEU A 121 0.54 -6.09 -11.41
CA LEU A 121 1.19 -4.81 -11.23
C LEU A 121 1.29 -4.11 -12.57
N GLU A 122 0.62 -2.98 -12.70
CA GLU A 122 0.68 -2.15 -13.90
C GLU A 122 1.05 -0.73 -13.53
N ILE A 123 1.93 -0.12 -14.31
CA ILE A 123 2.35 1.27 -14.11
C ILE A 123 2.08 2.02 -15.40
N GLU A 124 1.23 3.03 -15.33
CA GLU A 124 0.92 3.91 -16.45
C GLU A 124 1.49 5.30 -16.18
N ARG A 125 2.06 5.91 -17.21
CA ARG A 125 2.71 7.21 -17.07
C ARG A 125 2.20 8.19 -18.11
N THR A 126 1.95 9.41 -17.65
CA THR A 126 1.73 10.57 -18.52
C THR A 126 2.77 11.63 -18.14
N GLU A 127 2.70 12.82 -18.73
CA GLU A 127 3.66 13.88 -18.43
C GLU A 127 3.66 14.32 -16.97
N ASP A 128 2.50 14.30 -16.34
CA ASP A 128 2.33 14.81 -14.98
C ASP A 128 1.79 13.80 -13.99
N THR A 129 1.56 12.58 -14.39
CA THR A 129 0.91 11.58 -13.55
C THR A 129 1.53 10.20 -13.72
N ILE A 130 1.69 9.51 -12.60
CA ILE A 130 2.07 8.09 -12.57
C ILE A 130 0.93 7.36 -11.87
N SER A 131 0.38 6.35 -12.51
CA SER A 131 -0.69 5.52 -11.94
C SER A 131 -0.20 4.09 -11.78
N ILE A 132 -0.33 3.56 -10.58
CA ILE A 132 0.09 2.21 -10.25
C ILE A 132 -1.15 1.41 -9.87
N TYR A 133 -1.36 0.29 -10.54
CA TYR A 133 -2.47 -0.61 -10.28
C TYR A 133 -1.93 -1.91 -9.74
N LEU A 134 -2.30 -2.24 -8.50
CA LEU A 134 -1.82 -3.42 -7.80
C LEU A 134 -2.97 -4.34 -7.41
N VAL A 135 -2.79 -5.62 -7.67
CA VAL A 135 -3.67 -6.66 -7.12
C VAL A 135 -2.76 -7.64 -6.38
N TYR A 136 -3.00 -7.81 -5.11
CA TYR A 136 -2.17 -8.68 -4.29
C TYR A 136 -2.96 -9.38 -3.19
N GLY A 137 -2.43 -10.51 -2.75
CA GLY A 137 -2.92 -11.20 -1.57
C GLY A 137 -2.00 -10.94 -0.39
N MET A 138 -2.55 -10.91 0.79
CA MET A 138 -1.81 -10.69 2.01
C MET A 138 -2.01 -11.84 2.98
N GLU A 139 -0.89 -12.37 3.49
CA GLU A 139 -0.88 -13.41 4.50
C GLU A 139 -0.25 -12.87 5.77
N VAL A 140 -0.81 -13.19 6.91
CA VAL A 140 -0.23 -12.84 8.20
C VAL A 140 -0.03 -14.13 8.98
N ASN A 141 1.21 -14.40 9.39
CA ASN A 141 1.56 -15.61 10.14
C ASN A 141 1.03 -16.90 9.47
N CYS A 142 1.27 -17.05 8.17
CA CYS A 142 0.83 -18.17 7.33
C CYS A 142 -0.66 -18.21 6.99
N GLU A 143 -1.45 -17.29 7.51
CA GLU A 143 -2.88 -17.26 7.22
C GLU A 143 -3.20 -16.23 6.16
N HIS A 144 -3.99 -16.62 5.15
CA HIS A 144 -4.48 -15.66 4.17
C HIS A 144 -5.45 -14.70 4.84
N LEU A 145 -5.12 -13.42 4.84
CA LEU A 145 -5.91 -12.42 5.51
C LEU A 145 -6.83 -11.66 4.59
N SER A 146 -6.35 -11.24 3.44
CA SER A 146 -7.14 -10.43 2.52
C SER A 146 -6.59 -10.47 1.11
N ASP A 147 -7.48 -10.17 0.16
CA ASP A 147 -7.11 -9.80 -1.19
C ASP A 147 -7.29 -8.29 -1.33
N CYS A 148 -6.32 -7.65 -1.91
CA CYS A 148 -6.29 -6.19 -2.02
C CYS A 148 -6.19 -5.78 -3.48
N ASP A 149 -6.95 -4.75 -3.82
CA ASP A 149 -6.94 -4.12 -5.12
C ASP A 149 -6.63 -2.65 -4.83
N MET A 150 -5.47 -2.18 -5.24
CA MET A 150 -5.00 -0.86 -4.88
C MET A 150 -4.61 -0.05 -6.11
N GLN A 151 -5.00 1.20 -6.11
CA GLN A 151 -4.60 2.16 -7.12
C GLN A 151 -3.87 3.31 -6.45
N ILE A 152 -2.65 3.60 -6.89
CA ILE A 152 -1.85 4.72 -6.41
C ILE A 152 -1.72 5.70 -7.57
N THR A 153 -2.18 6.93 -7.37
CA THR A 153 -2.04 8.00 -8.34
C THR A 153 -1.10 9.05 -7.79
N ILE A 154 -0.04 9.34 -8.51
CA ILE A 154 0.95 10.33 -8.14
C ILE A 154 0.94 11.39 -9.22
N THR A 155 0.57 12.62 -8.88
CA THR A 155 0.40 13.66 -9.88
C THR A 155 0.86 15.02 -9.37
N THR A 156 1.33 15.87 -10.30
CA THR A 156 1.65 17.26 -9.96
C THR A 156 0.38 18.14 -9.93
N ARG A 157 -0.73 17.63 -10.41
CA ARG A 157 -2.00 18.35 -10.36
C ARG A 157 -2.65 18.23 -9.00
N GLU A 158 -3.23 19.30 -8.51
CA GLU A 158 -3.93 19.27 -7.23
C GLU A 158 -5.08 18.28 -7.25
N LEU A 159 -5.10 17.39 -6.27
CA LEU A 159 -6.15 16.41 -6.10
C LEU A 159 -6.96 16.72 -4.85
N ARG A 160 -8.25 16.45 -4.92
CA ARG A 160 -9.16 16.56 -3.78
C ARG A 160 -9.91 15.24 -3.62
N LEU A 161 -10.27 14.93 -2.37
CA LEU A 161 -11.11 13.79 -2.11
C LEU A 161 -12.46 14.00 -2.80
N SER A 162 -12.95 12.93 -3.39
CA SER A 162 -14.26 12.97 -3.99
C SER A 162 -15.29 12.95 -2.91
N LEU A 163 -15.58 14.10 -2.40
CA LEU A 163 -16.60 14.20 -1.48
C LEU A 163 -17.83 14.32 -2.24
N ILE A 164 -18.52 13.41 -2.37
CA ILE A 164 -19.53 13.47 -3.05
C ILE A 164 -20.42 14.20 -2.71
N HIS A 165 -20.84 14.83 -2.83
CA HIS A 165 -21.59 15.61 -2.55
C HIS A 165 -22.57 15.67 -3.39
N ILE A 166 -23.05 15.61 -3.19
CA ILE A 166 -24.03 15.93 -3.55
C ILE A 166 -24.68 15.41 -4.19
#